data_7260dfff6cf055c18a75e746fd21a3f2
#
_entry.id   7260dfff6cf055c18a75e746fd21a3f2
#
_cell.length_a   1.000
_cell.length_b   1.000
_cell.length_c   1.000
_cell.angle_alpha   90.00
_cell.angle_beta   90.00
_cell.angle_gamma   90.00
#
_symmetry.space_group_name_H-M   'P 1'
#
loop_
_entity.id
_entity.type
_entity.pdbx_description
1 polymer ?
#
loop_
_entity_poly.entity_id
_entity_poly.type
_entity_poly.pdbx_seq_one_letter_code
_entity_poly.pdbx_strand_id
1 'polypeptide(L)'
;MEHNTTNRPLVMPDSFIGTPLEEQETVINWLRVDDVIQIYTSDNTMLTKLKKLMASGPDQYTLTDVSYYEGNPCSVTVTTQLRCLSLRAGNKRDLSDEERQALSDRMKQITANRQAASAAAATESDQKDQK
;
A
#
# COMPACT_ATOMS: atom_id res chain seq x y z
N MET A 1 13.45 28.91 4.06
CA MET A 1 13.42 27.46 4.20
C MET A 1 14.56 26.89 3.38
N GLU A 2 15.55 26.40 4.05
CA GLU A 2 16.67 25.76 3.37
C GLU A 2 16.21 24.40 2.84
N HIS A 3 16.00 24.33 1.53
CA HIS A 3 15.95 23.05 0.85
C HIS A 3 17.35 22.44 0.91
N ASN A 4 17.55 21.64 1.94
CA ASN A 4 18.77 20.86 2.06
C ASN A 4 18.75 19.80 0.95
N THR A 5 19.21 20.17 -0.23
CA THR A 5 19.48 19.27 -1.33
C THR A 5 20.70 18.41 -0.98
N THR A 6 20.56 17.66 0.09
CA THR A 6 21.52 16.60 0.37
C THR A 6 21.36 15.59 -0.76
N ASN A 7 22.43 15.27 -1.42
CA ASN A 7 22.55 14.29 -2.51
C ASN A 7 22.20 12.87 -2.00
N ARG A 8 20.98 12.71 -1.48
CA ARG A 8 20.46 11.42 -1.03
C ARG A 8 19.90 10.67 -2.24
N PRO A 9 20.19 9.38 -2.38
CA PRO A 9 19.62 8.59 -3.47
C PRO A 9 18.10 8.60 -3.34
N LEU A 10 17.42 8.71 -4.49
CA LEU A 10 15.98 8.66 -4.57
C LEU A 10 15.51 7.22 -4.33
N VAL A 11 15.16 6.91 -3.10
CA VAL A 11 14.73 5.58 -2.67
C VAL A 11 13.37 5.68 -2.00
N MET A 12 12.46 4.79 -2.36
CA MET A 12 11.14 4.71 -1.74
C MET A 12 11.27 4.36 -0.26
N PRO A 13 10.78 5.19 0.66
CA PRO A 13 10.86 4.91 2.09
C PRO A 13 9.94 3.75 2.49
N ASP A 14 10.26 3.09 3.59
CA ASP A 14 9.41 2.04 4.15
C ASP A 14 8.17 2.58 4.84
N SER A 15 8.32 3.70 5.52
CA SER A 15 7.22 4.39 6.20
C SER A 15 7.54 5.86 6.42
N PHE A 16 6.52 6.66 6.62
CA PHE A 16 6.65 8.04 7.09
C PHE A 16 6.58 8.05 8.62
N ILE A 17 7.43 8.83 9.25
CA ILE A 17 7.54 8.92 10.71
C ILE A 17 7.18 10.34 11.15
N GLY A 18 6.36 10.44 12.19
CA GLY A 18 6.07 11.71 12.87
C GLY A 18 4.95 12.55 12.29
N THR A 19 4.28 12.11 11.22
CA THR A 19 3.11 12.83 10.69
C THR A 19 1.84 12.29 11.32
N PRO A 20 1.08 13.09 12.08
CA PRO A 20 -0.18 12.67 12.66
C PRO A 20 -1.22 12.38 11.56
N LEU A 21 -2.19 11.53 11.86
CA LEU A 21 -3.22 11.10 10.90
C LEU A 21 -3.99 12.27 10.27
N GLU A 22 -4.17 13.33 11.05
CA GLU A 22 -4.89 14.54 10.62
C GLU A 22 -4.14 15.35 9.56
N GLU A 23 -2.82 15.19 9.48
CA GLU A 23 -1.95 15.87 8.52
C GLU A 23 -1.57 14.99 7.33
N GLN A 24 -1.97 13.72 7.36
CA GLN A 24 -1.70 12.80 6.25
C GLN A 24 -2.65 13.09 5.09
N GLU A 25 -2.08 13.39 3.94
CA GLU A 25 -2.85 13.72 2.75
C GLU A 25 -2.30 13.02 1.51
N THR A 26 -3.16 12.86 0.53
CA THR A 26 -2.79 12.39 -0.80
C THR A 26 -3.40 13.34 -1.84
N VAL A 27 -2.56 13.85 -2.72
CA VAL A 27 -2.97 14.78 -3.79
C VAL A 27 -2.58 14.16 -5.14
N ILE A 28 -3.54 14.10 -6.03
CA ILE A 28 -3.34 13.62 -7.40
C ILE A 28 -3.57 14.79 -8.35
N ASN A 29 -2.52 15.18 -9.06
CA ASN A 29 -2.54 16.28 -10.01
C ASN A 29 -2.27 15.80 -11.43
N TRP A 30 -3.04 16.28 -12.40
CA TRP A 30 -2.73 16.09 -13.81
C TRP A 30 -3.24 17.27 -14.63
N LEU A 31 -2.57 17.49 -15.75
CA LEU A 31 -3.01 18.39 -16.78
C LEU A 31 -3.49 17.55 -17.98
N ARG A 32 -4.58 17.99 -18.60
CA ARG A 32 -5.16 17.25 -19.74
C ARG A 32 -4.21 17.15 -20.93
N VAL A 33 -3.32 18.12 -21.06
CA VAL A 33 -2.31 18.16 -22.14
C VAL A 33 -1.23 17.12 -21.94
N ASP A 34 -0.96 16.77 -20.67
CA ASP A 34 0.06 15.80 -20.30
C ASP A 34 -0.62 14.49 -19.95
N ASP A 35 -0.23 13.40 -20.58
CA ASP A 35 -0.70 12.05 -20.22
C ASP A 35 -0.05 11.53 -18.93
N VAL A 36 0.46 12.45 -18.11
CA VAL A 36 1.21 12.17 -16.89
C VAL A 36 0.48 12.72 -15.69
N ILE A 37 0.36 11.92 -14.64
CA ILE A 37 -0.16 12.33 -13.35
C ILE A 37 0.94 12.31 -12.29
N GLN A 38 0.83 13.23 -11.35
CA GLN A 38 1.68 13.27 -10.16
C GLN A 38 0.85 12.89 -8.93
N ILE A 39 1.34 11.94 -8.19
CA ILE A 39 0.74 11.50 -6.92
C ILE A 39 1.67 11.88 -5.79
N TYR A 40 1.25 12.88 -5.02
CA TYR A 40 1.91 13.29 -3.78
C TYR A 40 1.21 12.61 -2.62
N THR A 41 1.95 12.05 -1.69
CA THR A 41 1.36 11.48 -0.47
C THR A 41 2.27 11.60 0.73
N SER A 42 1.67 11.89 1.88
CA SER A 42 2.24 11.77 3.21
C SER A 42 1.54 10.67 4.04
N ASP A 43 0.62 9.93 3.43
CA ASP A 43 -0.15 8.86 4.05
C ASP A 43 0.56 7.51 3.89
N ASN A 44 0.81 6.83 4.99
CA ASN A 44 1.44 5.50 5.02
C ASN A 44 0.63 4.42 4.30
N THR A 45 -0.69 4.51 4.33
CA THR A 45 -1.57 3.57 3.60
C THR A 45 -1.38 3.70 2.10
N MET A 46 -1.33 4.94 1.61
CA MET A 46 -1.08 5.22 0.20
C MET A 46 0.34 4.85 -0.20
N LEU A 47 1.33 5.10 0.67
CA LEU A 47 2.71 4.68 0.46
C LEU A 47 2.82 3.17 0.24
N THR A 48 2.18 2.38 1.07
CA THR A 48 2.16 0.91 0.93
C THR A 48 1.52 0.49 -0.39
N LYS A 49 0.45 1.15 -0.79
CA LYS A 49 -0.22 0.90 -2.07
C LYS A 49 0.69 1.24 -3.26
N LEU A 50 1.35 2.39 -3.22
CA LEU A 50 2.29 2.80 -4.26
C LEU A 50 3.48 1.84 -4.37
N LYS A 51 4.02 1.36 -3.25
CA LYS A 51 5.10 0.35 -3.24
C LYS A 51 4.69 -0.93 -3.96
N LYS A 52 3.48 -1.41 -3.72
CA LYS A 52 2.93 -2.60 -4.40
C LYS A 52 2.75 -2.37 -5.90
N LEU A 53 2.24 -1.21 -6.28
CA LEU A 53 2.06 -0.85 -7.69
C LEU A 53 3.39 -0.72 -8.42
N MET A 54 4.40 -0.12 -7.78
CA MET A 54 5.74 -0.01 -8.33
C MET A 54 6.43 -1.36 -8.50
N ALA A 55 6.20 -2.28 -7.56
CA ALA A 55 6.71 -3.65 -7.65
C ALA A 55 6.05 -4.44 -8.79
N SER A 56 4.75 -4.22 -9.01
CA SER A 56 3.99 -4.89 -10.09
C SER A 56 4.28 -4.32 -11.47
N GLY A 57 4.53 -3.03 -11.56
CA GLY A 57 4.76 -2.32 -12.83
C GLY A 57 5.87 -1.29 -12.71
N PRO A 58 7.14 -1.71 -12.60
CA PRO A 58 8.26 -0.79 -12.40
C PRO A 58 8.45 0.21 -13.54
N ASP A 59 8.01 -0.14 -14.74
CA ASP A 59 8.08 0.73 -15.92
C ASP A 59 6.97 1.77 -15.98
N GLN A 60 5.92 1.62 -15.18
CA GLN A 60 4.75 2.49 -15.20
C GLN A 60 4.80 3.59 -14.16
N TYR A 61 5.50 3.38 -13.07
CA TYR A 61 5.59 4.30 -11.93
C TYR A 61 7.02 4.75 -11.72
N THR A 62 7.21 6.06 -11.56
CA THR A 62 8.54 6.64 -11.33
C THR A 62 8.50 7.48 -10.07
N LEU A 63 9.40 7.20 -9.12
CA LEU A 63 9.61 8.04 -7.95
C LEU A 63 10.33 9.32 -8.39
N THR A 64 9.71 10.48 -8.20
CA THR A 64 10.26 11.77 -8.62
C THR A 64 10.83 12.58 -7.48
N ASP A 65 10.26 12.47 -6.27
CA ASP A 65 10.73 13.22 -5.12
C ASP A 65 10.44 12.48 -3.80
N VAL A 66 11.32 12.68 -2.83
CA VAL A 66 11.13 12.25 -1.45
C VAL A 66 11.50 13.43 -0.55
N SER A 67 10.55 13.89 0.25
CA SER A 67 10.77 14.96 1.21
C SER A 67 11.13 14.40 2.58
N TYR A 68 12.05 15.09 3.26
CA TYR A 68 12.51 14.71 4.58
C TYR A 68 12.28 15.86 5.57
N TYR A 69 11.90 15.50 6.77
CA TYR A 69 11.81 16.40 7.90
C TYR A 69 12.61 15.83 9.08
N GLU A 70 13.55 16.60 9.60
CA GLU A 70 14.47 16.16 10.68
C GLU A 70 15.16 14.81 10.39
N GLY A 71 15.51 14.57 9.13
CA GLY A 71 16.17 13.34 8.69
C GLY A 71 15.25 12.15 8.42
N ASN A 72 13.96 12.27 8.69
CA ASN A 72 12.95 11.23 8.44
C ASN A 72 12.15 11.53 7.17
N PRO A 73 11.84 10.51 6.34
CA PRO A 73 10.98 10.72 5.18
C PRO A 73 9.57 11.08 5.64
N CYS A 74 9.01 12.15 5.06
CA CYS A 74 7.68 12.65 5.42
C CYS A 74 6.68 12.61 4.27
N SER A 75 7.14 12.61 3.02
CA SER A 75 6.27 12.52 1.85
C SER A 75 7.03 12.04 0.63
N VAL A 76 6.29 11.53 -0.35
CA VAL A 76 6.82 11.13 -1.65
C VAL A 76 5.97 11.68 -2.78
N THR A 77 6.60 11.88 -3.93
CA THR A 77 5.91 12.19 -5.18
C THR A 77 6.26 11.12 -6.21
N VAL A 78 5.23 10.49 -6.76
CA VAL A 78 5.34 9.44 -7.79
C VAL A 78 4.65 9.93 -9.04
N THR A 79 5.28 9.71 -10.18
CA THR A 79 4.73 10.05 -11.49
C THR A 79 4.32 8.78 -12.22
N THR A 80 3.13 8.79 -12.82
CA THR A 80 2.62 7.68 -13.63
C THR A 80 1.81 8.21 -14.81
N GLN A 81 1.41 7.32 -15.70
CA GLN A 81 0.59 7.68 -16.85
C GLN A 81 -0.89 7.81 -16.47
N LEU A 82 -1.60 8.72 -17.11
CA LEU A 82 -3.03 8.95 -16.86
C LEU A 82 -3.88 7.69 -17.00
N ARG A 83 -3.53 6.79 -17.90
CA ARG A 83 -4.21 5.49 -18.08
C ARG A 83 -4.18 4.60 -16.84
N CYS A 84 -3.23 4.82 -15.92
CA CYS A 84 -3.13 4.07 -14.67
C CYS A 84 -4.10 4.57 -13.60
N LEU A 85 -4.73 5.73 -13.81
CA LEU A 85 -5.74 6.27 -12.90
C LEU A 85 -7.13 5.77 -13.29
N SER A 86 -7.81 5.14 -12.36
CA SER A 86 -9.18 4.67 -12.53
C SER A 86 -10.07 5.17 -11.40
N LEU A 87 -11.11 5.90 -11.77
CA LEU A 87 -12.12 6.37 -10.83
C LEU A 87 -13.37 5.48 -11.00
N ARG A 88 -13.81 4.89 -9.91
CA ARG A 88 -14.96 3.99 -9.91
C ARG A 88 -15.95 4.42 -8.85
N ALA A 89 -17.25 4.26 -9.17
CA ALA A 89 -18.28 4.40 -8.17
C ALA A 89 -18.17 3.28 -7.14
N GLY A 90 -18.28 3.64 -5.86
CA GLY A 90 -18.33 2.64 -4.80
C GLY A 90 -19.61 1.80 -4.92
N ASN A 91 -19.47 0.50 -5.06
CA ASN A 91 -20.60 -0.40 -4.97
C ASN A 91 -20.98 -0.58 -3.51
N LYS A 92 -22.05 0.09 -3.09
CA LYS A 92 -22.74 -0.29 -1.86
C LYS A 92 -23.51 -1.57 -2.14
N ARG A 93 -22.93 -2.68 -1.77
CA ARG A 93 -23.62 -3.94 -1.80
C ARG A 93 -24.46 -4.01 -0.52
N ASP A 94 -25.75 -3.79 -0.63
CA ASP A 94 -26.68 -4.07 0.46
C ASP A 94 -26.83 -5.60 0.57
N LEU A 95 -25.99 -6.17 1.43
CA LEU A 95 -26.06 -7.59 1.76
C LEU A 95 -27.23 -7.81 2.70
N SER A 96 -28.09 -8.77 2.38
CA SER A 96 -29.12 -9.27 3.32
C SER A 96 -28.45 -9.89 4.56
N ASP A 97 -29.18 -9.99 5.65
CA ASP A 97 -28.65 -10.58 6.89
C ASP A 97 -28.19 -12.03 6.67
N GLU A 98 -28.88 -12.77 5.81
CA GLU A 98 -28.54 -14.14 5.42
C GLU A 98 -27.20 -14.18 4.66
N GLU A 99 -26.98 -13.26 3.73
CA GLU A 99 -25.73 -13.15 2.97
C GLU A 99 -24.55 -12.73 3.88
N ARG A 100 -24.80 -11.84 4.83
CA ARG A 100 -23.78 -11.46 5.83
C ARG A 100 -23.39 -12.64 6.70
N GLN A 101 -24.36 -13.43 7.12
CA GLN A 101 -24.13 -14.63 7.92
C GLN A 101 -23.35 -15.68 7.12
N ALA A 102 -23.71 -15.90 5.87
CA ALA A 102 -23.02 -16.83 4.98
C ALA A 102 -21.55 -16.43 4.76
N LEU A 103 -21.29 -15.14 4.53
CA LEU A 103 -19.93 -14.61 4.41
C LEU A 103 -19.13 -14.75 5.70
N SER A 104 -19.74 -14.47 6.84
CA SER A 104 -19.10 -14.63 8.16
C SER A 104 -18.71 -16.08 8.42
N ASP A 105 -19.60 -17.03 8.14
CA ASP A 105 -19.36 -18.45 8.31
C ASP A 105 -18.27 -18.96 7.36
N ARG A 106 -18.27 -18.47 6.12
CA ARG A 106 -17.23 -18.79 5.14
C ARG A 106 -15.85 -18.28 5.59
N MET A 107 -15.77 -17.07 6.13
CA MET A 107 -14.51 -16.52 6.66
C MET A 107 -14.01 -17.29 7.88
N LYS A 108 -14.90 -17.69 8.79
CA LYS A 108 -14.55 -18.53 9.94
C LYS A 108 -14.01 -19.90 9.48
N GLN A 109 -14.60 -20.48 8.47
CA GLN A 109 -14.16 -21.77 7.90
C GLN A 109 -12.78 -21.65 7.24
N ILE A 110 -12.51 -20.59 6.49
CA ILE A 110 -11.19 -20.31 5.90
C ILE A 110 -10.13 -20.13 6.98
N THR A 111 -10.44 -19.40 8.04
CA THR A 111 -9.54 -19.19 9.18
C THR A 111 -9.24 -20.50 9.92
N ALA A 112 -10.27 -21.32 10.17
CA ALA A 112 -10.11 -22.64 10.79
C ALA A 112 -9.25 -23.57 9.93
N ASN A 113 -9.44 -23.59 8.61
CA ASN A 113 -8.64 -24.38 7.68
C ASN A 113 -7.17 -23.93 7.66
N ARG A 114 -6.91 -22.63 7.72
CA ARG A 114 -5.54 -22.11 7.80
C ARG A 114 -4.85 -22.52 9.10
N GLN A 115 -5.56 -22.46 10.23
CA GLN A 115 -5.02 -22.88 11.53
C GLN A 115 -4.76 -24.38 11.58
N ALA A 116 -5.64 -25.20 11.03
CA ALA A 116 -5.47 -26.64 10.91
C ALA A 116 -4.26 -27.01 10.02
N ALA A 117 -4.08 -26.32 8.89
CA ALA A 117 -2.92 -26.52 8.01
C ALA A 117 -1.62 -26.11 8.68
N SER A 118 -1.62 -25.01 9.44
CA SER A 118 -0.46 -24.56 10.22
C SER A 118 -0.09 -25.53 11.35
N ALA A 119 -1.08 -26.07 12.06
CA ALA A 119 -0.87 -27.06 13.11
C ALA A 119 -0.36 -28.40 12.55
N ALA A 120 -0.88 -28.86 11.40
CA ALA A 120 -0.39 -30.05 10.72
C ALA A 120 1.06 -29.92 10.25
N ALA A 121 1.45 -28.76 9.72
CA ALA A 121 2.81 -28.46 9.31
C ALA A 121 3.79 -28.43 10.51
N ALA A 122 3.37 -27.92 11.66
CA ALA A 122 4.16 -27.91 12.89
C ALA A 122 4.36 -29.33 13.46
N THR A 123 3.40 -30.24 13.31
CA THR A 123 3.49 -31.64 13.79
C THR A 123 4.42 -32.48 12.91
N GLU A 124 4.52 -32.23 11.63
CA GLU A 124 5.42 -32.95 10.72
C GLU A 124 6.90 -32.59 10.95
N SER A 125 7.20 -31.36 11.36
CA SER A 125 8.57 -30.95 11.67
C SER A 125 9.12 -31.58 12.96
N ASP A 126 8.29 -31.87 13.95
CA ASP A 126 8.69 -32.54 15.20
C ASP A 126 8.96 -34.02 15.04
N GLN A 127 8.42 -34.71 14.03
CA GLN A 127 8.66 -36.11 13.78
C GLN A 127 9.97 -36.41 13.02
N LYS A 128 10.56 -35.40 12.38
CA LYS A 128 11.84 -35.57 11.66
C LYS A 128 13.08 -35.46 12.54
N ASP A 129 12.97 -34.90 13.74
CA ASP A 129 14.11 -34.72 14.66
C ASP A 129 14.26 -35.86 15.67
N GLN A 130 13.48 -36.94 15.58
CA GLN A 130 13.57 -38.11 16.48
C GLN A 130 14.20 -39.37 15.82
N LYS A 131 15.15 -39.17 14.94
CA LYS A 131 15.99 -40.30 14.48
C LYS A 131 17.47 -40.05 14.78
#